data_ff6ab81aaab7e1f17c330c9fc924d1ad
#
_entry.id   ff6ab81aaab7e1f17c330c9fc924d1ad
#
_cell.length_a   1.000
_cell.length_b   1.000
_cell.length_c   1.000
_cell.angle_alpha   90.00
_cell.angle_beta   90.00
_cell.angle_gamma   90.00
#
_symmetry.space_group_name_H-M   'P 1'
#
loop_
_entity.id
_entity.type
_entity.pdbx_description
1 polymer ?
#
loop_
_entity_poly.entity_id
_entity_poly.type
_entity_poly.pdbx_seq_one_letter_code
_entity_poly.pdbx_strand_id
1 'polypeptide(L)'
;TVAALGAVLIPAMVERGGFSAPFSTALMATSSSIAIVIPPSIAFVVYASITGVSIADMFMAGIVPGILMGVALVIVVMVEARKKGIQPAQKKATAKERWDAFKDAFWGFLMPVIILGGIYGGIFTPTEAAAVSVVYGLFVGMVIYREVKLKDLFDICVDSAKTTGGIMLIVASASLFSYVCTKFGIADAASALLGSIAHNQFTFLLIVNIIFLIAGCFIDANSAMYIFIPVMLPVCKALGYDVVAFGVMATVNLAIGQVTPPVGVNLFVAIGIKIKKGMEVTLQEISKAVMPMLAACVAVLLVVTYIPVTSTALPRALAKNGAYSGDSSSGDSGSSAASAAGDGDYSFNEIADYSDLGWEETTWNFACSTTETSTWADGGRKFGELMEKATGGKVKVNIYAAD
;
A
#
# COMPACT_ATOMS: atom_id res chain seq x y z
N THR A 1 -8.45 6.95 -10.47
CA THR A 1 -7.93 8.34 -10.33
C THR A 1 -7.72 8.98 -11.70
N VAL A 2 -6.96 8.34 -12.64
CA VAL A 2 -6.68 8.87 -13.98
C VAL A 2 -7.96 9.25 -14.72
N ALA A 3 -8.92 8.34 -14.85
CA ALA A 3 -10.15 8.55 -15.61
C ALA A 3 -10.99 9.69 -15.01
N ALA A 4 -11.20 9.69 -13.69
CA ALA A 4 -12.07 10.67 -13.04
C ALA A 4 -11.48 12.09 -13.08
N LEU A 5 -10.23 12.27 -12.62
CA LEU A 5 -9.59 13.58 -12.57
C LEU A 5 -9.12 14.05 -13.95
N GLY A 6 -8.70 13.12 -14.80
CA GLY A 6 -8.21 13.44 -16.13
C GLY A 6 -9.27 14.05 -17.02
N ALA A 7 -10.52 13.58 -16.93
CA ALA A 7 -11.64 14.15 -17.69
C ALA A 7 -11.88 15.64 -17.42
N VAL A 8 -11.55 16.11 -16.20
CA VAL A 8 -11.72 17.51 -15.78
C VAL A 8 -10.43 18.31 -15.95
N LEU A 9 -9.30 17.75 -15.51
CA LEU A 9 -8.04 18.50 -15.42
C LEU A 9 -7.31 18.60 -16.77
N ILE A 10 -7.33 17.57 -17.63
CA ILE A 10 -6.63 17.62 -18.92
C ILE A 10 -7.15 18.75 -19.80
N PRO A 11 -8.47 18.88 -20.03
CA PRO A 11 -9.00 20.03 -20.78
C PRO A 11 -8.63 21.37 -20.15
N ALA A 12 -8.70 21.47 -18.82
CA ALA A 12 -8.36 22.71 -18.11
C ALA A 12 -6.88 23.09 -18.28
N MET A 13 -5.97 22.11 -18.23
CA MET A 13 -4.53 22.35 -18.46
C MET A 13 -4.22 22.76 -19.89
N VAL A 14 -4.93 22.22 -20.87
CA VAL A 14 -4.74 22.57 -22.28
C VAL A 14 -5.36 23.93 -22.59
N GLU A 15 -6.63 24.14 -22.22
CA GLU A 15 -7.37 25.37 -22.62
C GLU A 15 -6.97 26.59 -21.78
N ARG A 16 -6.75 26.39 -20.48
CA ARG A 16 -6.46 27.50 -19.54
C ARG A 16 -5.00 27.57 -19.15
N GLY A 17 -4.31 26.43 -19.13
CA GLY A 17 -2.91 26.34 -18.73
C GLY A 17 -1.92 26.52 -19.87
N GLY A 18 -2.35 26.43 -21.15
CA GLY A 18 -1.48 26.54 -22.31
C GLY A 18 -0.50 25.38 -22.50
N PHE A 19 -0.69 24.28 -21.80
CA PHE A 19 0.12 23.08 -21.99
C PHE A 19 -0.37 22.27 -23.19
N SER A 20 0.54 21.54 -23.85
CA SER A 20 0.14 20.65 -24.94
C SER A 20 -0.68 19.45 -24.42
N ALA A 21 -1.61 18.94 -25.24
CA ALA A 21 -2.43 17.80 -24.86
C ALA A 21 -1.60 16.57 -24.48
N PRO A 22 -0.54 16.15 -25.20
CA PRO A 22 0.31 15.04 -24.80
C PRO A 22 0.98 15.24 -23.42
N PHE A 23 1.48 16.45 -23.13
CA PHE A 23 2.10 16.75 -21.84
C PHE A 23 1.08 16.71 -20.70
N SER A 24 -0.07 17.32 -20.89
CA SER A 24 -1.16 17.33 -19.89
C SER A 24 -1.66 15.93 -19.58
N THR A 25 -1.80 15.09 -20.62
CA THR A 25 -2.23 13.70 -20.49
C THR A 25 -1.15 12.86 -19.77
N ALA A 26 0.12 13.03 -20.13
CA ALA A 26 1.24 12.37 -19.48
C ALA A 26 1.38 12.78 -18.00
N LEU A 27 1.24 14.08 -17.72
CA LEU A 27 1.27 14.60 -16.35
C LEU A 27 0.15 14.01 -15.50
N MET A 28 -1.06 13.92 -16.05
CA MET A 28 -2.21 13.36 -15.36
C MET A 28 -2.01 11.87 -15.06
N ALA A 29 -1.51 11.11 -16.03
CA ALA A 29 -1.17 9.69 -15.83
C ALA A 29 -0.12 9.51 -14.74
N THR A 30 0.98 10.29 -14.79
CA THR A 30 2.08 10.17 -13.82
C THR A 30 1.67 10.67 -12.43
N SER A 31 0.92 11.75 -12.33
CA SER A 31 0.42 12.25 -11.04
C SER A 31 -0.52 11.25 -10.37
N SER A 32 -1.26 10.48 -11.15
CA SER A 32 -2.16 9.45 -10.62
C SER A 32 -1.42 8.29 -9.97
N SER A 33 -0.18 8.00 -10.36
CA SER A 33 0.63 6.96 -9.71
C SER A 33 1.06 7.35 -8.30
N ILE A 34 1.12 8.65 -7.97
CA ILE A 34 1.38 9.12 -6.59
C ILE A 34 0.28 8.65 -5.64
N ALA A 35 -0.96 8.53 -6.10
CA ALA A 35 -2.08 8.06 -5.29
C ALA A 35 -1.92 6.61 -4.79
N ILE A 36 -1.03 5.82 -5.40
CA ILE A 36 -0.69 4.47 -4.94
C ILE A 36 0.29 4.53 -3.75
N VAL A 37 1.07 5.61 -3.64
CA VAL A 37 2.12 5.78 -2.63
C VAL A 37 1.63 6.59 -1.44
N ILE A 38 0.82 7.64 -1.67
CA ILE A 38 0.29 8.46 -0.57
C ILE A 38 -0.84 7.74 0.17
N PRO A 39 -0.77 7.60 1.51
CA PRO A 39 -1.81 6.94 2.30
C PRO A 39 -3.17 7.68 2.26
N PRO A 40 -4.27 6.95 2.41
CA PRO A 40 -4.36 5.49 2.51
C PRO A 40 -4.15 4.79 1.15
N SER A 41 -3.37 3.71 1.14
CA SER A 41 -2.95 3.00 -0.08
C SER A 41 -3.28 1.51 0.00
N ILE A 42 -4.00 1.00 -1.01
CA ILE A 42 -4.29 -0.44 -1.12
C ILE A 42 -3.00 -1.25 -1.30
N ALA A 43 -2.04 -0.74 -2.04
CA ALA A 43 -0.77 -1.43 -2.27
C ALA A 43 0.00 -1.66 -0.95
N PHE A 44 -0.01 -0.71 -0.03
CA PHE A 44 0.57 -0.88 1.30
C PHE A 44 -0.18 -1.90 2.15
N VAL A 45 -1.51 -1.94 2.05
CA VAL A 45 -2.32 -2.98 2.72
C VAL A 45 -1.99 -4.37 2.17
N VAL A 46 -1.88 -4.50 0.84
CA VAL A 46 -1.49 -5.75 0.18
C VAL A 46 -0.10 -6.18 0.62
N TYR A 47 0.87 -5.27 0.60
CA TYR A 47 2.23 -5.58 1.05
C TYR A 47 2.25 -6.03 2.51
N ALA A 48 1.55 -5.31 3.38
CA ALA A 48 1.45 -5.65 4.80
C ALA A 48 0.81 -7.04 5.01
N SER A 49 -0.21 -7.39 4.24
CA SER A 49 -0.86 -8.70 4.31
C SER A 49 0.06 -9.86 3.90
N ILE A 50 1.00 -9.62 2.97
CA ILE A 50 1.97 -10.63 2.53
C ILE A 50 3.12 -10.78 3.54
N THR A 51 3.58 -9.68 4.11
CA THR A 51 4.83 -9.62 4.90
C THR A 51 4.63 -9.69 6.40
N GLY A 52 3.40 -9.42 6.87
CA GLY A 52 3.06 -9.32 8.30
C GLY A 52 3.46 -8.00 8.96
N VAL A 53 3.97 -7.01 8.21
CA VAL A 53 4.29 -5.70 8.79
C VAL A 53 3.02 -4.89 9.09
N SER A 54 3.13 -3.93 9.99
CA SER A 54 2.02 -3.05 10.36
C SER A 54 1.55 -2.19 9.16
N ILE A 55 0.24 -2.19 8.88
CA ILE A 55 -0.36 -1.32 7.87
C ILE A 55 -0.14 0.16 8.22
N ALA A 56 -0.21 0.50 9.51
CA ALA A 56 0.00 1.86 9.96
C ALA A 56 1.45 2.32 9.72
N ASP A 57 2.45 1.45 9.95
CA ASP A 57 3.85 1.75 9.64
C ASP A 57 4.05 1.95 8.14
N MET A 58 3.45 1.12 7.31
CA MET A 58 3.48 1.28 5.86
C MET A 58 2.87 2.60 5.41
N PHE A 59 1.75 3.00 6.02
CA PHE A 59 1.11 4.29 5.72
C PHE A 59 2.01 5.46 6.12
N MET A 60 2.61 5.44 7.32
CA MET A 60 3.57 6.48 7.72
C MET A 60 4.78 6.54 6.81
N ALA A 61 5.31 5.38 6.44
CA ALA A 61 6.50 5.26 5.60
C ALA A 61 6.29 5.81 4.17
N GLY A 62 5.05 5.77 3.66
CA GLY A 62 4.70 6.25 2.31
C GLY A 62 4.56 7.76 2.18
N ILE A 63 4.38 8.51 3.28
CA ILE A 63 4.12 9.95 3.24
C ILE A 63 5.28 10.72 2.61
N VAL A 64 6.49 10.53 3.12
CA VAL A 64 7.67 11.28 2.64
C VAL A 64 8.00 10.93 1.18
N PRO A 65 8.09 9.65 0.77
CA PRO A 65 8.26 9.29 -0.64
C PRO A 65 7.18 9.86 -1.56
N GLY A 66 5.92 9.83 -1.15
CA GLY A 66 4.82 10.42 -1.92
C GLY A 66 4.95 11.92 -2.14
N ILE A 67 5.35 12.66 -1.09
CA ILE A 67 5.64 14.10 -1.19
C ILE A 67 6.84 14.35 -2.11
N LEU A 68 7.91 13.55 -2.00
CA LEU A 68 9.08 13.68 -2.87
C LEU A 68 8.71 13.48 -4.34
N MET A 69 7.87 12.49 -4.66
CA MET A 69 7.34 12.31 -6.03
C MET A 69 6.55 13.53 -6.49
N GLY A 70 5.66 14.05 -5.65
CA GLY A 70 4.88 15.26 -5.96
C GLY A 70 5.78 16.46 -6.25
N VAL A 71 6.76 16.71 -5.40
CA VAL A 71 7.74 17.80 -5.60
C VAL A 71 8.54 17.63 -6.88
N ALA A 72 8.98 16.40 -7.17
CA ALA A 72 9.71 16.10 -8.41
C ALA A 72 8.87 16.42 -9.65
N LEU A 73 7.59 16.05 -9.67
CA LEU A 73 6.69 16.38 -10.78
C LEU A 73 6.43 17.88 -10.90
N VAL A 74 6.26 18.59 -9.78
CA VAL A 74 6.13 20.06 -9.79
C VAL A 74 7.35 20.72 -10.41
N ILE A 75 8.57 20.25 -10.09
CA ILE A 75 9.81 20.74 -10.70
C ILE A 75 9.79 20.54 -12.22
N VAL A 76 9.40 19.34 -12.69
CA VAL A 76 9.29 19.06 -14.14
C VAL A 76 8.31 19.99 -14.82
N VAL A 77 7.13 20.21 -14.23
CA VAL A 77 6.11 21.14 -14.76
C VAL A 77 6.65 22.59 -14.81
N MET A 78 7.35 23.03 -13.76
CA MET A 78 7.94 24.37 -13.72
C MET A 78 9.02 24.56 -14.78
N VAL A 79 9.85 23.55 -15.00
CA VAL A 79 10.90 23.58 -16.04
C VAL A 79 10.27 23.63 -17.42
N GLU A 80 9.26 22.81 -17.68
CA GLU A 80 8.55 22.77 -18.96
C GLU A 80 7.82 24.08 -19.23
N ALA A 81 7.13 24.63 -18.25
CA ALA A 81 6.44 25.91 -18.36
C ALA A 81 7.41 27.05 -18.69
N ARG A 82 8.59 27.09 -18.04
CA ARG A 82 9.63 28.08 -18.32
C ARG A 82 10.22 27.93 -19.71
N LYS A 83 10.54 26.69 -20.13
CA LYS A 83 11.09 26.42 -21.47
C LYS A 83 10.16 26.84 -22.61
N LYS A 84 8.86 26.61 -22.42
CA LYS A 84 7.83 26.96 -23.42
C LYS A 84 7.29 28.38 -23.28
N GLY A 85 7.74 29.17 -22.32
CA GLY A 85 7.26 30.52 -22.07
C GLY A 85 5.77 30.56 -21.73
N ILE A 86 5.22 29.50 -21.14
CA ILE A 86 3.81 29.40 -20.81
C ILE A 86 3.47 30.43 -19.73
N GLN A 87 2.56 31.32 -20.05
CA GLN A 87 2.04 32.31 -19.11
C GLN A 87 0.66 31.88 -18.61
N PRO A 88 0.35 32.15 -17.33
CA PRO A 88 -0.98 31.84 -16.78
C PRO A 88 -2.06 32.57 -17.57
N ALA A 89 -3.02 31.85 -18.15
CA ALA A 89 -4.14 32.40 -18.87
C ALA A 89 -5.13 33.18 -18.00
N GLN A 90 -5.08 32.96 -16.69
CA GLN A 90 -5.97 33.60 -15.71
C GLN A 90 -5.19 34.40 -14.69
N LYS A 91 -5.82 35.50 -14.21
CA LYS A 91 -5.33 36.26 -13.07
C LYS A 91 -5.28 35.36 -11.80
N LYS A 92 -4.34 35.66 -10.92
CA LYS A 92 -4.27 34.96 -9.61
C LYS A 92 -5.61 35.09 -8.89
N ALA A 93 -6.14 33.96 -8.44
CA ALA A 93 -7.36 33.92 -7.63
C ALA A 93 -7.21 34.79 -6.38
N THR A 94 -8.25 35.54 -6.05
CA THR A 94 -8.30 36.39 -4.85
C THR A 94 -8.30 35.53 -3.58
N ALA A 95 -7.94 36.12 -2.46
CA ALA A 95 -7.97 35.42 -1.15
C ALA A 95 -9.37 34.91 -0.81
N LYS A 96 -10.41 35.64 -1.21
CA LYS A 96 -11.81 35.26 -1.03
C LYS A 96 -12.19 34.03 -1.85
N GLU A 97 -11.86 34.01 -3.15
CA GLU A 97 -12.10 32.85 -4.01
C GLU A 97 -11.40 31.59 -3.54
N ARG A 98 -10.15 31.73 -3.04
CA ARG A 98 -9.41 30.61 -2.43
C ARG A 98 -10.07 30.09 -1.17
N TRP A 99 -10.57 31.00 -0.32
CA TRP A 99 -11.24 30.65 0.92
C TRP A 99 -12.59 29.97 0.67
N ASP A 100 -13.36 30.46 -0.32
CA ASP A 100 -14.63 29.85 -0.69
C ASP A 100 -14.39 28.44 -1.28
N ALA A 101 -13.43 28.28 -2.18
CA ALA A 101 -13.03 26.96 -2.71
C ALA A 101 -12.54 26.00 -1.60
N PHE A 102 -11.82 26.52 -0.60
CA PHE A 102 -11.40 25.70 0.55
C PHE A 102 -12.58 25.24 1.38
N LYS A 103 -13.57 26.12 1.63
CA LYS A 103 -14.79 25.72 2.36
C LYS A 103 -15.58 24.64 1.62
N ASP A 104 -15.68 24.76 0.31
CA ASP A 104 -16.38 23.77 -0.52
C ASP A 104 -15.69 22.41 -0.49
N ALA A 105 -14.35 22.39 -0.47
CA ALA A 105 -13.56 21.17 -0.42
C ALA A 105 -13.33 20.63 1.01
N PHE A 106 -13.65 21.41 2.05
CA PHE A 106 -13.28 21.12 3.45
C PHE A 106 -13.71 19.72 3.92
N TRP A 107 -14.96 19.38 3.65
CA TRP A 107 -15.50 18.07 4.05
C TRP A 107 -14.81 16.91 3.36
N GLY A 108 -14.39 17.09 2.10
CA GLY A 108 -13.58 16.09 1.41
C GLY A 108 -12.18 15.93 2.01
N PHE A 109 -11.53 17.05 2.38
CA PHE A 109 -10.22 17.01 3.03
C PHE A 109 -10.23 16.39 4.43
N LEU A 110 -11.37 16.43 5.11
CA LEU A 110 -11.50 15.88 6.45
C LEU A 110 -11.42 14.34 6.45
N MET A 111 -11.80 13.68 5.36
CA MET A 111 -11.76 12.21 5.28
C MET A 111 -10.36 11.60 5.49
N PRO A 112 -9.30 12.00 4.76
CA PRO A 112 -7.95 11.54 5.04
C PRO A 112 -7.50 11.86 6.47
N VAL A 113 -7.89 13.02 7.01
CA VAL A 113 -7.55 13.41 8.39
C VAL A 113 -8.20 12.49 9.41
N ILE A 114 -9.46 12.11 9.22
CA ILE A 114 -10.18 11.15 10.09
C ILE A 114 -9.50 9.78 10.03
N ILE A 115 -9.20 9.28 8.83
CA ILE A 115 -8.60 7.96 8.65
C ILE A 115 -7.21 7.93 9.29
N LEU A 116 -6.31 8.79 8.83
CA LEU A 116 -4.92 8.78 9.28
C LEU A 116 -4.77 9.25 10.72
N GLY A 117 -5.53 10.28 11.10
CA GLY A 117 -5.54 10.78 12.49
C GLY A 117 -6.09 9.74 13.46
N GLY A 118 -7.13 9.00 13.08
CA GLY A 118 -7.68 7.92 13.89
C GLY A 118 -6.73 6.73 14.05
N ILE A 119 -6.06 6.32 12.96
CA ILE A 119 -5.08 5.24 12.99
C ILE A 119 -3.84 5.65 13.80
N TYR A 120 -3.26 6.82 13.52
CA TYR A 120 -2.03 7.27 14.19
C TYR A 120 -2.26 7.73 15.63
N GLY A 121 -3.49 8.18 15.94
CA GLY A 121 -3.92 8.47 17.32
C GLY A 121 -4.24 7.22 18.13
N GLY A 122 -4.13 6.01 17.55
CA GLY A 122 -4.47 4.75 18.22
C GLY A 122 -5.96 4.58 18.55
N ILE A 123 -6.84 5.40 17.95
CA ILE A 123 -8.28 5.37 18.18
C ILE A 123 -8.93 4.25 17.37
N PHE A 124 -8.44 4.02 16.16
CA PHE A 124 -8.95 3.04 15.21
C PHE A 124 -7.85 2.13 14.67
N THR A 125 -8.17 0.86 14.51
CA THR A 125 -7.43 -0.03 13.62
C THR A 125 -7.65 0.39 12.15
N PRO A 126 -6.79 0.01 11.21
CA PRO A 126 -7.00 0.31 9.78
C PRO A 126 -8.36 -0.17 9.24
N THR A 127 -8.85 -1.31 9.72
CA THR A 127 -10.16 -1.87 9.33
C THR A 127 -11.32 -1.02 9.88
N GLU A 128 -11.24 -0.60 11.14
CA GLU A 128 -12.25 0.29 11.73
C GLU A 128 -12.25 1.66 11.07
N ALA A 129 -11.07 2.22 10.78
CA ALA A 129 -10.93 3.47 10.05
C ALA A 129 -11.57 3.39 8.66
N ALA A 130 -11.45 2.24 7.96
CA ALA A 130 -12.13 2.00 6.70
C ALA A 130 -13.66 2.02 6.86
N ALA A 131 -14.21 1.36 7.89
CA ALA A 131 -15.65 1.38 8.18
C ALA A 131 -16.16 2.80 8.51
N VAL A 132 -15.43 3.54 9.35
CA VAL A 132 -15.74 4.94 9.67
C VAL A 132 -15.71 5.81 8.42
N SER A 133 -14.75 5.58 7.51
CA SER A 133 -14.66 6.34 6.26
C SER A 133 -15.86 6.13 5.33
N VAL A 134 -16.41 4.91 5.30
CA VAL A 134 -17.63 4.62 4.52
C VAL A 134 -18.82 5.40 5.09
N VAL A 135 -19.03 5.35 6.41
CA VAL A 135 -20.13 6.08 7.07
C VAL A 135 -19.97 7.59 6.85
N TYR A 136 -18.75 8.11 7.05
CA TYR A 136 -18.46 9.53 6.83
C TYR A 136 -18.66 9.94 5.36
N GLY A 137 -18.18 9.15 4.41
CA GLY A 137 -18.34 9.42 2.98
C GLY A 137 -19.81 9.43 2.54
N LEU A 138 -20.62 8.49 3.04
CA LEU A 138 -22.07 8.49 2.81
C LEU A 138 -22.73 9.74 3.42
N PHE A 139 -22.39 10.10 4.65
CA PHE A 139 -22.92 11.30 5.29
C PHE A 139 -22.58 12.57 4.48
N VAL A 140 -21.34 12.74 4.09
CA VAL A 140 -20.90 13.90 3.29
C VAL A 140 -21.57 13.93 1.91
N GLY A 141 -21.60 12.80 1.21
CA GLY A 141 -22.16 12.70 -0.14
C GLY A 141 -23.68 12.87 -0.19
N MET A 142 -24.40 12.35 0.81
CA MET A 142 -25.87 12.39 0.84
C MET A 142 -26.43 13.64 1.51
N VAL A 143 -25.81 14.09 2.62
CA VAL A 143 -26.38 15.16 3.45
C VAL A 143 -25.77 16.52 3.13
N ILE A 144 -24.43 16.58 2.98
CA ILE A 144 -23.70 17.84 2.78
C ILE A 144 -23.73 18.24 1.31
N TYR A 145 -23.13 17.41 0.43
CA TYR A 145 -23.07 17.70 -0.99
C TYR A 145 -24.36 17.35 -1.76
N ARG A 146 -25.15 16.41 -1.22
CA ARG A 146 -26.41 15.95 -1.83
C ARG A 146 -26.27 15.43 -3.26
N GLU A 147 -25.11 14.91 -3.58
CA GLU A 147 -24.81 14.34 -4.90
C GLU A 147 -25.22 12.88 -4.99
N VAL A 148 -25.15 12.13 -3.85
CA VAL A 148 -25.49 10.71 -3.75
C VAL A 148 -26.95 10.57 -3.29
N LYS A 149 -27.76 9.88 -4.09
CA LYS A 149 -29.17 9.56 -3.76
C LYS A 149 -29.27 8.12 -3.25
N LEU A 150 -30.32 7.82 -2.47
CA LEU A 150 -30.58 6.47 -1.96
C LEU A 150 -30.63 5.40 -3.07
N LYS A 151 -31.12 5.75 -4.26
CA LYS A 151 -31.14 4.85 -5.42
C LYS A 151 -29.76 4.53 -5.97
N ASP A 152 -28.81 5.45 -5.86
CA ASP A 152 -27.45 5.28 -6.37
C ASP A 152 -26.62 4.38 -5.44
N LEU A 153 -27.09 4.22 -4.17
CA LEU A 153 -26.41 3.41 -3.15
C LEU A 153 -26.31 1.94 -3.54
N PHE A 154 -27.35 1.40 -4.18
CA PHE A 154 -27.33 0.03 -4.66
C PHE A 154 -26.25 -0.20 -5.73
N ASP A 155 -26.16 0.70 -6.69
CA ASP A 155 -25.16 0.62 -7.76
C ASP A 155 -23.74 0.78 -7.20
N ILE A 156 -23.55 1.71 -6.25
CA ILE A 156 -22.27 1.90 -5.53
C ILE A 156 -21.89 0.62 -4.78
N CYS A 157 -22.82 -0.01 -4.08
CA CYS A 157 -22.56 -1.27 -3.38
C CYS A 157 -22.21 -2.40 -4.33
N VAL A 158 -22.93 -2.52 -5.46
CA VAL A 158 -22.67 -3.53 -6.48
C VAL A 158 -21.28 -3.34 -7.10
N ASP A 159 -20.90 -2.12 -7.45
CA ASP A 159 -19.59 -1.84 -8.05
C ASP A 159 -18.45 -2.03 -7.04
N SER A 160 -18.68 -1.68 -5.78
CA SER A 160 -17.75 -1.98 -4.69
C SER A 160 -17.58 -3.49 -4.49
N ALA A 161 -18.68 -4.24 -4.51
CA ALA A 161 -18.66 -5.70 -4.37
C ALA A 161 -17.92 -6.37 -5.54
N LYS A 162 -18.14 -5.92 -6.79
CA LYS A 162 -17.40 -6.41 -7.98
C LYS A 162 -15.90 -6.16 -7.83
N THR A 163 -15.51 -4.96 -7.42
CA THR A 163 -14.11 -4.58 -7.22
C THR A 163 -13.47 -5.43 -6.13
N THR A 164 -14.14 -5.55 -4.98
CA THR A 164 -13.68 -6.38 -3.86
C THR A 164 -13.57 -7.85 -4.25
N GLY A 165 -14.56 -8.39 -4.97
CA GLY A 165 -14.55 -9.77 -5.45
C GLY A 165 -13.36 -10.05 -6.39
N GLY A 166 -13.06 -9.11 -7.29
CA GLY A 166 -11.88 -9.19 -8.16
C GLY A 166 -10.56 -9.21 -7.36
N ILE A 167 -10.43 -8.33 -6.37
CA ILE A 167 -9.25 -8.30 -5.50
C ILE A 167 -9.14 -9.60 -4.69
N MET A 168 -10.24 -10.09 -4.10
CA MET A 168 -10.23 -11.34 -3.32
C MET A 168 -9.86 -12.55 -4.16
N LEU A 169 -10.28 -12.60 -5.43
CA LEU A 169 -9.88 -13.68 -6.35
C LEU A 169 -8.36 -13.63 -6.62
N ILE A 170 -7.80 -12.44 -6.80
CA ILE A 170 -6.35 -12.26 -6.96
C ILE A 170 -5.62 -12.72 -5.70
N VAL A 171 -6.10 -12.32 -4.52
CA VAL A 171 -5.52 -12.72 -3.22
C VAL A 171 -5.53 -14.24 -3.06
N ALA A 172 -6.65 -14.89 -3.34
CA ALA A 172 -6.78 -16.35 -3.24
C ALA A 172 -5.83 -17.07 -4.20
N SER A 173 -5.78 -16.63 -5.47
CA SER A 173 -4.88 -17.20 -6.47
C SER A 173 -3.40 -16.99 -6.11
N ALA A 174 -3.07 -15.82 -5.60
CA ALA A 174 -1.71 -15.49 -5.18
C ALA A 174 -1.27 -16.26 -3.92
N SER A 175 -2.17 -16.51 -2.99
CA SER A 175 -1.91 -17.35 -1.83
C SER A 175 -1.59 -18.79 -2.27
N LEU A 176 -2.35 -19.33 -3.23
CA LEU A 176 -2.06 -20.64 -3.83
C LEU A 176 -0.71 -20.63 -4.55
N PHE A 177 -0.41 -19.58 -5.32
CA PHE A 177 0.88 -19.44 -6.00
C PHE A 177 2.04 -19.38 -4.99
N SER A 178 1.91 -18.60 -3.93
CA SER A 178 2.91 -18.51 -2.86
C SER A 178 3.15 -19.87 -2.18
N TYR A 179 2.07 -20.62 -1.90
CA TYR A 179 2.16 -21.98 -1.37
C TYR A 179 2.93 -22.91 -2.32
N VAL A 180 2.60 -22.90 -3.60
CA VAL A 180 3.31 -23.68 -4.63
C VAL A 180 4.78 -23.30 -4.70
N CYS A 181 5.11 -22.01 -4.71
CA CYS A 181 6.49 -21.53 -4.71
C CYS A 181 7.29 -22.04 -3.51
N THR A 182 6.67 -22.03 -2.33
CA THR A 182 7.29 -22.55 -1.11
C THR A 182 7.45 -24.06 -1.16
N LYS A 183 6.41 -24.79 -1.55
CA LYS A 183 6.41 -26.26 -1.64
C LYS A 183 7.47 -26.80 -2.61
N PHE A 184 7.66 -26.13 -3.74
CA PHE A 184 8.65 -26.52 -4.76
C PHE A 184 10.03 -25.88 -4.56
N GLY A 185 10.28 -25.17 -3.47
CA GLY A 185 11.57 -24.53 -3.20
C GLY A 185 11.94 -23.44 -4.21
N ILE A 186 10.95 -22.86 -4.93
CA ILE A 186 11.19 -21.81 -5.92
C ILE A 186 11.77 -20.56 -5.23
N ALA A 187 11.28 -20.24 -4.04
CA ALA A 187 11.80 -19.12 -3.25
C ALA A 187 13.26 -19.35 -2.85
N ASP A 188 13.64 -20.57 -2.49
CA ASP A 188 15.01 -20.93 -2.13
C ASP A 188 15.92 -20.92 -3.35
N ALA A 189 15.48 -21.46 -4.49
CA ALA A 189 16.19 -21.43 -5.76
C ALA A 189 16.40 -19.99 -6.26
N ALA A 190 15.37 -19.15 -6.19
CA ALA A 190 15.47 -17.76 -6.55
C ALA A 190 16.38 -16.97 -5.60
N SER A 191 16.33 -17.30 -4.29
CA SER A 191 17.23 -16.73 -3.28
C SER A 191 18.69 -17.13 -3.55
N ALA A 192 18.96 -18.37 -3.90
CA ALA A 192 20.31 -18.84 -4.26
C ALA A 192 20.78 -18.15 -5.55
N LEU A 193 19.94 -18.05 -6.57
CA LEU A 193 20.26 -17.34 -7.81
C LEU A 193 20.54 -15.86 -7.57
N LEU A 194 19.66 -15.18 -6.85
CA LEU A 194 19.84 -13.77 -6.50
C LEU A 194 21.08 -13.56 -5.61
N GLY A 195 21.34 -14.46 -4.66
CA GLY A 195 22.54 -14.42 -3.82
C GLY A 195 23.85 -14.65 -4.61
N SER A 196 23.81 -15.44 -5.69
CA SER A 196 24.98 -15.64 -6.57
C SER A 196 25.31 -14.42 -7.42
N ILE A 197 24.29 -13.60 -7.75
CA ILE A 197 24.42 -12.40 -8.59
C ILE A 197 24.55 -11.15 -7.72
N ALA A 198 23.77 -11.08 -6.65
CA ALA A 198 23.71 -9.95 -5.73
C ALA A 198 24.63 -10.19 -4.52
N HIS A 199 25.91 -9.90 -4.67
CA HIS A 199 26.90 -10.08 -3.60
C HIS A 199 26.77 -9.09 -2.45
N ASN A 200 25.97 -8.05 -2.61
CA ASN A 200 25.70 -7.03 -1.60
C ASN A 200 24.30 -6.44 -1.73
N GLN A 201 23.87 -5.77 -0.69
CA GLN A 201 22.56 -5.10 -0.62
C GLN A 201 22.33 -4.12 -1.78
N PHE A 202 23.37 -3.37 -2.21
CA PHE A 202 23.24 -2.39 -3.30
C PHE A 202 22.85 -3.07 -4.62
N THR A 203 23.56 -4.14 -5.00
CA THR A 203 23.32 -4.89 -6.24
C THR A 203 21.96 -5.58 -6.21
N PHE A 204 21.57 -6.15 -5.05
CA PHE A 204 20.25 -6.73 -4.86
C PHE A 204 19.14 -5.70 -5.13
N LEU A 205 19.21 -4.56 -4.48
CA LEU A 205 18.19 -3.51 -4.65
C LEU A 205 18.14 -2.98 -6.09
N LEU A 206 19.27 -2.89 -6.78
CA LEU A 206 19.31 -2.48 -8.18
C LEU A 206 18.58 -3.50 -9.08
N ILE A 207 18.88 -4.80 -8.91
CA ILE A 207 18.24 -5.88 -9.67
C ILE A 207 16.73 -5.89 -9.39
N VAL A 208 16.33 -5.82 -8.13
CA VAL A 208 14.92 -5.77 -7.73
C VAL A 208 14.22 -4.57 -8.35
N ASN A 209 14.83 -3.39 -8.34
CA ASN A 209 14.28 -2.21 -8.98
C ASN A 209 14.04 -2.39 -10.48
N ILE A 210 14.96 -3.03 -11.18
CA ILE A 210 14.80 -3.31 -12.62
C ILE A 210 13.66 -4.30 -12.84
N ILE A 211 13.60 -5.38 -12.05
CA ILE A 211 12.54 -6.39 -12.17
C ILE A 211 11.16 -5.77 -11.90
N PHE A 212 11.01 -4.99 -10.82
CA PHE A 212 9.73 -4.34 -10.49
C PHE A 212 9.33 -3.29 -11.51
N LEU A 213 10.28 -2.53 -12.06
CA LEU A 213 9.98 -1.55 -13.10
C LEU A 213 9.46 -2.22 -14.38
N ILE A 214 10.10 -3.32 -14.78
CA ILE A 214 9.64 -4.12 -15.93
C ILE A 214 8.28 -4.75 -15.62
N ALA A 215 8.12 -5.41 -14.48
CA ALA A 215 6.87 -6.02 -14.08
C ALA A 215 5.72 -5.01 -14.04
N GLY A 216 5.93 -3.86 -13.39
CA GLY A 216 4.93 -2.80 -13.28
C GLY A 216 4.54 -2.14 -14.60
N CYS A 217 5.38 -2.28 -15.64
CA CYS A 217 5.03 -1.85 -16.99
C CYS A 217 3.89 -2.70 -17.61
N PHE A 218 3.78 -3.98 -17.25
CA PHE A 218 2.86 -4.94 -17.86
C PHE A 218 1.70 -5.34 -16.96
N ILE A 219 1.90 -5.37 -15.64
CA ILE A 219 0.91 -5.82 -14.66
C ILE A 219 0.67 -4.74 -13.59
N ASP A 220 -0.49 -4.81 -12.93
CA ASP A 220 -0.82 -3.87 -11.87
C ASP A 220 0.03 -4.11 -10.59
N ALA A 221 0.15 -3.06 -9.77
CA ALA A 221 1.01 -3.09 -8.59
C ALA A 221 0.63 -4.19 -7.58
N ASN A 222 -0.67 -4.42 -7.36
CA ASN A 222 -1.11 -5.40 -6.39
C ASN A 222 -0.76 -6.83 -6.84
N SER A 223 -1.06 -7.17 -8.10
CA SER A 223 -0.72 -8.48 -8.69
C SER A 223 0.79 -8.71 -8.69
N ALA A 224 1.59 -7.69 -9.04
CA ALA A 224 3.04 -7.78 -8.99
C ALA A 224 3.56 -8.06 -7.58
N MET A 225 3.00 -7.41 -6.55
CA MET A 225 3.39 -7.64 -5.16
C MET A 225 3.16 -9.09 -4.74
N TYR A 226 2.00 -9.66 -5.05
CA TYR A 226 1.70 -11.05 -4.70
C TYR A 226 2.65 -12.04 -5.37
N ILE A 227 3.13 -11.75 -6.58
CA ILE A 227 4.04 -12.63 -7.32
C ILE A 227 5.48 -12.50 -6.81
N PHE A 228 5.98 -11.28 -6.67
CA PHE A 228 7.41 -11.05 -6.46
C PHE A 228 7.82 -10.93 -4.99
N ILE A 229 6.95 -10.36 -4.12
CA ILE A 229 7.33 -10.15 -2.71
C ILE A 229 7.65 -11.45 -1.99
N PRO A 230 6.85 -12.54 -2.07
CA PRO A 230 7.17 -13.80 -1.39
C PRO A 230 8.54 -14.38 -1.79
N VAL A 231 8.95 -14.17 -3.04
CA VAL A 231 10.23 -14.66 -3.58
C VAL A 231 11.41 -13.79 -3.14
N MET A 232 11.22 -12.47 -3.10
CA MET A 232 12.30 -11.51 -2.84
C MET A 232 12.50 -11.18 -1.35
N LEU A 233 11.44 -11.33 -0.55
CA LEU A 233 11.45 -10.99 0.88
C LEU A 233 12.49 -11.78 1.70
N PRO A 234 12.67 -13.09 1.51
CA PRO A 234 13.71 -13.86 2.23
C PRO A 234 15.11 -13.31 1.96
N VAL A 235 15.42 -12.97 0.71
CA VAL A 235 16.72 -12.38 0.33
C VAL A 235 16.91 -11.00 0.93
N CYS A 236 15.85 -10.18 0.90
CA CYS A 236 15.83 -8.86 1.52
C CYS A 236 16.19 -8.93 3.01
N LYS A 237 15.55 -9.86 3.76
CA LYS A 237 15.82 -10.09 5.17
C LYS A 237 17.24 -10.62 5.42
N ALA A 238 17.72 -11.56 4.60
CA ALA A 238 19.06 -12.12 4.71
C ALA A 238 20.16 -11.06 4.51
N LEU A 239 19.89 -10.05 3.67
CA LEU A 239 20.80 -8.92 3.43
C LEU A 239 20.63 -7.78 4.45
N GLY A 240 19.75 -7.93 5.45
CA GLY A 240 19.54 -6.95 6.52
C GLY A 240 18.87 -5.65 6.06
N TYR A 241 18.13 -5.65 4.93
CA TYR A 241 17.41 -4.46 4.50
C TYR A 241 16.05 -4.38 5.22
N ASP A 242 15.68 -3.18 5.64
CA ASP A 242 14.44 -2.92 6.38
C ASP A 242 13.21 -3.30 5.55
N VAL A 243 12.34 -4.13 6.11
CA VAL A 243 11.17 -4.69 5.41
C VAL A 243 10.14 -3.62 5.07
N VAL A 244 9.98 -2.60 5.91
CA VAL A 244 9.07 -1.47 5.64
C VAL A 244 9.63 -0.62 4.50
N ALA A 245 10.92 -0.31 4.52
CA ALA A 245 11.58 0.42 3.45
C ALA A 245 11.51 -0.35 2.11
N PHE A 246 11.65 -1.68 2.16
CA PHE A 246 11.50 -2.54 0.97
C PHE A 246 10.09 -2.45 0.39
N GLY A 247 9.06 -2.47 1.22
CA GLY A 247 7.66 -2.33 0.78
C GLY A 247 7.37 -0.98 0.16
N VAL A 248 7.91 0.09 0.73
CA VAL A 248 7.77 1.44 0.15
C VAL A 248 8.49 1.53 -1.18
N MET A 249 9.72 1.04 -1.27
CA MET A 249 10.50 1.00 -2.52
C MET A 249 9.74 0.20 -3.60
N ALA A 250 9.23 -0.98 -3.28
CA ALA A 250 8.45 -1.81 -4.19
C ALA A 250 7.19 -1.08 -4.69
N THR A 251 6.46 -0.43 -3.76
CA THR A 251 5.25 0.33 -4.10
C THR A 251 5.55 1.51 -5.02
N VAL A 252 6.58 2.30 -4.70
CA VAL A 252 7.01 3.44 -5.53
C VAL A 252 7.43 2.97 -6.91
N ASN A 253 8.20 1.88 -6.98
CA ASN A 253 8.68 1.31 -8.23
C ASN A 253 7.54 0.83 -9.12
N LEU A 254 6.63 0.02 -8.59
CA LEU A 254 5.47 -0.48 -9.32
C LEU A 254 4.52 0.66 -9.75
N ALA A 255 4.37 1.70 -8.93
CA ALA A 255 3.62 2.90 -9.30
C ALA A 255 4.24 3.63 -10.50
N ILE A 256 5.57 3.70 -10.57
CA ILE A 256 6.30 4.25 -11.72
C ILE A 256 6.17 3.31 -12.93
N GLY A 257 6.23 2.00 -12.72
CA GLY A 257 6.02 1.01 -13.76
C GLY A 257 4.71 1.21 -14.53
N GLN A 258 3.63 1.56 -13.84
CA GLN A 258 2.32 1.80 -14.46
C GLN A 258 2.28 2.99 -15.44
N VAL A 259 3.28 3.83 -15.45
CA VAL A 259 3.42 4.95 -16.41
C VAL A 259 4.64 4.79 -17.30
N THR A 260 5.30 3.63 -17.25
CA THR A 260 6.49 3.34 -18.04
C THR A 260 6.11 2.71 -19.38
N PRO A 261 6.52 3.29 -20.53
CA PRO A 261 6.36 2.64 -21.82
C PRO A 261 7.11 1.30 -21.88
N PRO A 262 6.68 0.30 -22.67
CA PRO A 262 5.75 0.39 -23.79
C PRO A 262 4.27 0.24 -23.45
N VAL A 263 3.91 -0.36 -22.30
CA VAL A 263 2.51 -0.53 -21.94
C VAL A 263 2.08 0.60 -21.00
N GLY A 264 2.41 0.55 -19.72
CA GLY A 264 2.03 1.56 -18.76
C GLY A 264 0.51 1.74 -18.65
N VAL A 265 -0.15 0.92 -17.84
CA VAL A 265 -1.63 0.87 -17.73
C VAL A 265 -2.26 2.26 -17.58
N ASN A 266 -1.65 3.14 -16.79
CA ASN A 266 -2.16 4.50 -16.59
C ASN A 266 -2.05 5.37 -17.85
N LEU A 267 -1.09 5.11 -18.74
CA LEU A 267 -0.98 5.82 -20.02
C LEU A 267 -2.15 5.46 -20.95
N PHE A 268 -2.50 4.17 -21.02
CA PHE A 268 -3.66 3.73 -21.81
C PHE A 268 -4.96 4.31 -21.29
N VAL A 269 -5.16 4.30 -19.98
CA VAL A 269 -6.35 4.90 -19.37
C VAL A 269 -6.42 6.40 -19.67
N ALA A 270 -5.28 7.10 -19.62
CA ALA A 270 -5.22 8.53 -19.90
C ALA A 270 -5.53 8.88 -21.36
N ILE A 271 -5.05 8.08 -22.32
CA ILE A 271 -5.37 8.24 -23.75
C ILE A 271 -6.85 8.00 -24.03
N GLY A 272 -7.48 7.04 -23.30
CA GLY A 272 -8.90 6.75 -23.44
C GLY A 272 -9.85 7.87 -22.99
N ILE A 273 -9.33 8.92 -22.32
CA ILE A 273 -10.13 10.06 -21.90
C ILE A 273 -10.47 10.91 -23.14
N LYS A 274 -11.78 11.02 -23.40
CA LYS A 274 -12.28 11.85 -24.51
C LYS A 274 -12.03 13.34 -24.19
N ILE A 275 -11.01 13.90 -24.80
CA ILE A 275 -10.78 15.33 -24.89
C ILE A 275 -11.53 15.85 -26.11
N LYS A 276 -11.77 17.17 -26.23
CA LYS A 276 -12.46 17.78 -27.39
C LYS A 276 -11.93 17.26 -28.73
N LYS A 277 -12.81 17.12 -29.70
CA LYS A 277 -12.50 16.77 -31.09
C LYS A 277 -11.29 17.56 -31.60
N GLY A 278 -10.21 16.86 -32.01
CA GLY A 278 -8.95 17.48 -32.44
C GLY A 278 -7.83 17.54 -31.39
N MET A 279 -8.04 16.99 -30.17
CA MET A 279 -7.02 16.86 -29.14
C MET A 279 -6.72 15.36 -28.83
N GLU A 280 -6.87 14.50 -29.81
CA GLU A 280 -6.55 13.10 -29.68
C GLU A 280 -5.04 12.92 -29.48
N VAL A 281 -4.64 12.21 -28.46
CA VAL A 281 -3.24 11.95 -28.13
C VAL A 281 -2.91 10.51 -28.45
N THR A 282 -1.86 10.29 -29.23
CA THR A 282 -1.37 8.95 -29.57
C THR A 282 -0.47 8.39 -28.48
N LEU A 283 -0.34 7.05 -28.42
CA LEU A 283 0.55 6.39 -27.48
C LEU A 283 2.01 6.85 -27.65
N GLN A 284 2.43 7.11 -28.87
CA GLN A 284 3.79 7.59 -29.14
C GLN A 284 4.04 9.00 -28.60
N GLU A 285 3.07 9.89 -28.72
CA GLU A 285 3.18 11.26 -28.22
C GLU A 285 3.20 11.31 -26.69
N ILE A 286 2.31 10.54 -26.03
CA ILE A 286 2.30 10.49 -24.56
C ILE A 286 3.56 9.82 -24.03
N SER A 287 4.08 8.77 -24.70
CA SER A 287 5.32 8.08 -24.31
C SER A 287 6.55 9.00 -24.39
N LYS A 288 6.58 9.91 -25.37
CA LYS A 288 7.63 10.95 -25.43
C LYS A 288 7.45 12.02 -24.36
N ALA A 289 6.21 12.43 -24.12
CA ALA A 289 5.90 13.47 -23.15
C ALA A 289 6.11 13.02 -21.71
N VAL A 290 5.99 11.72 -21.40
CA VAL A 290 6.16 11.17 -20.04
C VAL A 290 7.64 11.06 -19.64
N MET A 291 8.58 11.00 -20.58
CA MET A 291 10.00 10.73 -20.29
C MET A 291 10.63 11.64 -19.23
N PRO A 292 10.45 12.98 -19.26
CA PRO A 292 11.03 13.83 -18.21
C PRO A 292 10.39 13.59 -16.83
N MET A 293 9.12 13.24 -16.78
CA MET A 293 8.40 12.92 -15.55
C MET A 293 8.89 11.55 -15.00
N LEU A 294 9.05 10.58 -15.91
CA LEU A 294 9.58 9.26 -15.58
C LEU A 294 11.01 9.37 -15.02
N ALA A 295 11.88 10.15 -15.66
CA ALA A 295 13.23 10.38 -15.17
C ALA A 295 13.24 11.00 -13.76
N ALA A 296 12.37 11.97 -13.50
CA ALA A 296 12.23 12.58 -12.17
C ALA A 296 11.72 11.56 -11.12
N CYS A 297 10.73 10.74 -11.47
CA CYS A 297 10.22 9.70 -10.59
C CYS A 297 11.26 8.60 -10.31
N VAL A 298 12.03 8.18 -11.32
CA VAL A 298 13.14 7.21 -11.15
C VAL A 298 14.24 7.79 -10.25
N ALA A 299 14.54 9.08 -10.36
CA ALA A 299 15.47 9.72 -9.43
C ALA A 299 14.96 9.66 -7.98
N VAL A 300 13.67 9.91 -7.74
CA VAL A 300 13.06 9.73 -6.41
C VAL A 300 13.10 8.27 -5.97
N LEU A 301 12.82 7.32 -6.86
CA LEU A 301 12.93 5.89 -6.57
C LEU A 301 14.32 5.52 -6.06
N LEU A 302 15.37 5.99 -6.72
CA LEU A 302 16.75 5.74 -6.30
C LEU A 302 17.04 6.34 -4.92
N VAL A 303 16.56 7.55 -4.66
CA VAL A 303 16.66 8.16 -3.32
C VAL A 303 15.96 7.30 -2.27
N VAL A 304 14.72 6.88 -2.51
CA VAL A 304 13.94 6.04 -1.59
C VAL A 304 14.61 4.68 -1.37
N THR A 305 15.17 4.09 -2.42
CA THR A 305 15.83 2.79 -2.38
C THR A 305 17.12 2.82 -1.54
N TYR A 306 17.98 3.80 -1.79
CA TYR A 306 19.32 3.83 -1.19
C TYR A 306 19.44 4.69 0.06
N ILE A 307 18.38 5.47 0.37
CA ILE A 307 18.27 6.25 1.60
C ILE A 307 17.02 5.81 2.36
N PRO A 308 17.04 4.61 3.00
CA PRO A 308 15.85 4.04 3.66
C PRO A 308 15.30 4.94 4.79
N VAL A 309 16.10 5.87 5.31
CA VAL A 309 15.65 6.88 6.26
C VAL A 309 14.46 7.69 5.73
N THR A 310 14.35 7.91 4.42
CA THR A 310 13.20 8.61 3.80
C THR A 310 11.87 7.91 4.07
N SER A 311 11.88 6.59 4.21
CA SER A 311 10.69 5.76 4.48
C SER A 311 10.56 5.39 5.97
N THR A 312 11.68 5.24 6.70
CA THR A 312 11.66 4.73 8.07
C THR A 312 11.73 5.80 9.14
N ALA A 313 12.10 7.05 8.80
CA ALA A 313 12.24 8.11 9.79
C ALA A 313 10.93 8.47 10.51
N LEU A 314 9.84 8.58 9.76
CA LEU A 314 8.56 9.00 10.33
C LEU A 314 7.94 7.92 11.23
N PRO A 315 7.85 6.63 10.83
CA PRO A 315 7.42 5.55 11.71
C PRO A 315 8.25 5.48 13.00
N ARG A 316 9.58 5.51 12.87
CA ARG A 316 10.50 5.44 14.03
C ARG A 316 10.39 6.65 14.97
N ALA A 317 10.17 7.85 14.43
CA ALA A 317 10.01 9.05 15.23
C ALA A 317 8.71 9.03 16.04
N LEU A 318 7.62 8.56 15.47
CA LEU A 318 6.33 8.49 16.14
C LEU A 318 6.26 7.33 17.14
N ALA A 319 6.86 6.17 16.84
CA ALA A 319 7.01 5.06 17.77
C ALA A 319 7.82 5.48 19.02
N LYS A 320 8.91 6.23 18.84
CA LYS A 320 9.76 6.72 19.95
C LYS A 320 9.03 7.71 20.87
N ASN A 321 8.09 8.48 20.36
CA ASN A 321 7.34 9.47 21.12
C ASN A 321 6.11 8.90 21.85
N GLY A 322 5.91 7.57 21.82
CA GLY A 322 4.77 6.91 22.47
C GLY A 322 3.40 7.26 21.87
N ALA A 323 3.39 8.00 20.76
CA ALA A 323 2.16 8.35 20.05
C ALA A 323 1.56 7.16 19.29
N TYR A 324 2.35 6.10 19.11
CA TYR A 324 1.95 4.88 18.42
C TYR A 324 2.83 3.71 18.89
N SER A 325 2.23 2.64 19.38
CA SER A 325 2.92 1.37 19.65
C SER A 325 3.03 0.58 18.35
N GLY A 326 3.93 1.01 17.46
CA GLY A 326 4.28 0.23 16.28
C GLY A 326 4.97 -1.05 16.72
N ASP A 327 4.49 -2.18 16.23
CA ASP A 327 5.11 -3.47 16.45
C ASP A 327 6.43 -3.51 15.66
N SER A 328 7.50 -3.00 16.27
CA SER A 328 8.84 -2.94 15.71
C SER A 328 9.54 -4.30 15.83
N SER A 329 8.89 -5.37 15.32
CA SER A 329 9.52 -6.67 15.17
C SER A 329 10.17 -6.83 13.80
N SER A 330 11.11 -5.97 13.47
CA SER A 330 12.08 -6.24 12.41
C SER A 330 13.45 -5.66 12.77
N GLY A 331 14.28 -6.53 13.35
CA GLY A 331 15.74 -6.48 13.24
C GLY A 331 16.43 -5.30 13.88
N ASP A 332 16.50 -5.26 15.21
CA ASP A 332 17.72 -4.81 15.85
C ASP A 332 18.09 -5.84 16.94
N SER A 333 19.02 -6.72 16.62
CA SER A 333 19.74 -7.55 17.57
C SER A 333 20.74 -6.68 18.32
N GLY A 334 20.24 -5.90 19.27
CA GLY A 334 21.05 -4.99 20.07
C GLY A 334 20.26 -4.48 21.29
N SER A 335 20.24 -5.29 22.33
CA SER A 335 20.07 -4.94 23.76
C SER A 335 19.58 -3.50 24.05
N SER A 336 18.26 -3.30 24.16
CA SER A 336 17.65 -2.40 25.17
C SER A 336 16.11 -2.26 25.09
N ALA A 337 15.39 -3.08 24.34
CA ALA A 337 13.92 -3.13 24.39
C ALA A 337 13.37 -4.24 25.29
N ALA A 338 14.25 -5.01 25.93
CA ALA A 338 13.88 -6.06 26.89
C ALA A 338 13.62 -5.52 28.31
N SER A 339 13.61 -4.20 28.51
CA SER A 339 13.52 -3.60 29.86
C SER A 339 12.20 -2.87 30.14
N ALA A 340 11.21 -2.96 29.24
CA ALA A 340 9.87 -2.40 29.48
C ALA A 340 8.72 -3.41 29.28
N ALA A 341 8.94 -4.56 28.66
CA ALA A 341 8.20 -5.76 28.96
C ALA A 341 8.91 -6.35 30.18
N GLY A 342 8.28 -6.34 31.34
CA GLY A 342 8.84 -7.02 32.49
C GLY A 342 9.36 -8.37 32.06
N ASP A 343 10.46 -8.81 32.68
CA ASP A 343 11.04 -10.15 32.62
C ASP A 343 10.03 -11.19 33.14
N GLY A 344 8.85 -11.17 32.59
CA GLY A 344 7.91 -12.26 32.62
C GLY A 344 8.42 -13.21 31.57
N ASP A 345 9.25 -14.16 32.03
CA ASP A 345 9.24 -15.49 31.45
C ASP A 345 7.77 -15.85 31.28
N TYR A 346 7.22 -15.64 30.03
CA TYR A 346 5.95 -16.21 29.67
C TYR A 346 6.12 -17.73 29.61
N SER A 347 6.46 -18.30 30.75
CA SER A 347 6.26 -19.69 30.97
C SER A 347 4.74 -19.86 30.97
N PHE A 348 4.20 -20.27 29.81
CA PHE A 348 2.81 -20.74 29.69
C PHE A 348 2.48 -21.88 30.67
N ASN A 349 3.25 -22.04 31.74
CA ASN A 349 3.11 -23.04 32.76
C ASN A 349 2.26 -22.57 33.94
N GLU A 350 2.03 -21.28 34.12
CA GLU A 350 1.12 -20.71 35.13
C GLU A 350 -0.12 -20.15 34.49
N ILE A 351 -1.03 -21.02 34.06
CA ILE A 351 -2.37 -20.62 33.67
C ILE A 351 -3.21 -20.61 34.93
N ALA A 352 -3.95 -19.49 35.11
CA ALA A 352 -4.97 -19.42 36.15
C ALA A 352 -5.97 -20.57 35.95
N ASP A 353 -6.31 -21.24 37.05
CA ASP A 353 -7.32 -22.28 37.05
C ASP A 353 -8.70 -21.62 36.95
N TYR A 354 -9.39 -21.89 35.86
CA TYR A 354 -10.76 -21.42 35.59
C TYR A 354 -11.78 -22.55 35.69
N SER A 355 -11.43 -23.68 36.30
CA SER A 355 -12.33 -24.85 36.41
C SER A 355 -13.66 -24.54 37.13
N ASP A 356 -13.68 -23.52 37.98
CA ASP A 356 -14.84 -23.10 38.79
C ASP A 356 -15.89 -22.26 38.00
N LEU A 357 -15.59 -21.88 36.74
CA LEU A 357 -16.50 -21.04 35.93
C LEU A 357 -17.68 -21.79 35.29
N GLY A 358 -17.94 -23.04 35.70
CA GLY A 358 -19.13 -23.79 35.28
C GLY A 358 -19.09 -24.21 33.80
N TRP A 359 -17.91 -24.53 33.25
CA TRP A 359 -17.75 -25.03 31.89
C TRP A 359 -18.56 -26.30 31.65
N GLU A 360 -19.27 -26.37 30.52
CA GLU A 360 -19.87 -27.61 30.04
C GLU A 360 -18.84 -28.46 29.31
N GLU A 361 -18.97 -29.78 29.37
CA GLU A 361 -18.11 -30.66 28.60
C GLU A 361 -18.30 -30.43 27.12
N THR A 362 -17.28 -29.89 26.46
CA THR A 362 -17.33 -29.48 25.06
C THR A 362 -16.05 -29.87 24.34
N THR A 363 -16.16 -30.30 23.10
CA THR A 363 -15.02 -30.55 22.23
C THR A 363 -15.02 -29.59 21.09
N TRP A 364 -13.97 -28.79 21.00
CA TRP A 364 -13.76 -27.88 19.87
C TRP A 364 -12.87 -28.54 18.83
N ASN A 365 -13.29 -28.44 17.58
CA ASN A 365 -12.56 -28.99 16.45
C ASN A 365 -12.09 -27.85 15.55
N PHE A 366 -10.77 -27.70 15.43
CA PHE A 366 -10.15 -26.71 14.55
C PHE A 366 -9.44 -27.42 13.41
N ALA A 367 -9.79 -27.07 12.18
CA ALA A 367 -9.06 -27.49 11.00
C ALA A 367 -7.96 -26.47 10.68
N CYS A 368 -6.73 -26.96 10.54
CA CYS A 368 -5.57 -26.14 10.13
C CYS A 368 -5.19 -26.55 8.70
N SER A 369 -5.04 -25.56 7.82
CA SER A 369 -4.64 -25.80 6.42
C SER A 369 -3.13 -26.05 6.26
N THR A 370 -2.42 -26.26 7.34
CA THR A 370 -0.96 -26.51 7.38
C THR A 370 -0.65 -27.92 7.82
N THR A 371 0.52 -28.45 7.43
CA THR A 371 0.98 -29.79 7.80
C THR A 371 1.11 -29.99 9.31
N GLU A 372 1.02 -31.24 9.77
CA GLU A 372 1.15 -31.59 11.20
C GLU A 372 2.43 -31.06 11.89
N THR A 373 3.49 -30.91 11.14
CA THR A 373 4.80 -30.42 11.63
C THR A 373 4.97 -28.90 11.57
N SER A 374 3.90 -28.16 11.23
CA SER A 374 3.97 -26.70 11.14
C SER A 374 3.91 -26.04 12.52
N THR A 375 4.56 -24.90 12.66
CA THR A 375 4.52 -24.06 13.88
C THR A 375 3.08 -23.66 14.24
N TRP A 376 2.17 -23.55 13.25
CA TRP A 376 0.75 -23.27 13.48
C TRP A 376 0.00 -24.44 14.09
N ALA A 377 0.30 -25.68 13.65
CA ALA A 377 -0.28 -26.89 14.24
C ALA A 377 0.25 -27.09 15.67
N ASP A 378 1.53 -26.79 15.92
CA ASP A 378 2.12 -26.81 17.26
C ASP A 378 1.48 -25.75 18.17
N GLY A 379 1.29 -24.53 17.68
CA GLY A 379 0.57 -23.49 18.40
C GLY A 379 -0.87 -23.89 18.75
N GLY A 380 -1.58 -24.50 17.79
CA GLY A 380 -2.93 -25.02 18.02
C GLY A 380 -2.97 -26.13 19.08
N ARG A 381 -2.04 -27.07 19.02
CA ARG A 381 -1.90 -28.15 20.06
C ARG A 381 -1.62 -27.55 21.43
N LYS A 382 -0.71 -26.57 21.49
CA LYS A 382 -0.39 -25.90 22.77
C LYS A 382 -1.59 -25.13 23.30
N PHE A 383 -2.35 -24.45 22.47
CA PHE A 383 -3.61 -23.82 22.84
C PHE A 383 -4.61 -24.85 23.41
N GLY A 384 -4.73 -26.03 22.78
CA GLY A 384 -5.57 -27.11 23.26
C GLY A 384 -5.18 -27.59 24.65
N GLU A 385 -3.88 -27.87 24.90
CA GLU A 385 -3.35 -28.25 26.21
C GLU A 385 -3.66 -27.17 27.27
N LEU A 386 -3.52 -25.91 26.91
CA LEU A 386 -3.75 -24.81 27.84
C LEU A 386 -5.24 -24.67 28.19
N MET A 387 -6.14 -24.83 27.20
CA MET A 387 -7.60 -24.82 27.43
C MET A 387 -8.06 -26.00 28.28
N GLU A 388 -7.55 -27.22 28.02
CA GLU A 388 -7.86 -28.40 28.83
C GLU A 388 -7.41 -28.22 30.28
N LYS A 389 -6.21 -27.66 30.48
CA LYS A 389 -5.69 -27.38 31.83
C LYS A 389 -6.50 -26.28 32.53
N ALA A 390 -6.82 -25.18 31.84
CA ALA A 390 -7.56 -24.04 32.42
C ALA A 390 -8.99 -24.38 32.79
N THR A 391 -9.61 -25.33 32.11
CA THR A 391 -11.03 -25.72 32.30
C THR A 391 -11.20 -27.01 33.15
N GLY A 392 -10.09 -27.53 33.71
CA GLY A 392 -10.11 -28.79 34.46
C GLY A 392 -10.51 -30.01 33.62
N GLY A 393 -10.13 -30.03 32.33
CA GLY A 393 -10.40 -31.10 31.38
C GLY A 393 -11.78 -31.07 30.71
N LYS A 394 -12.61 -30.06 31.00
CA LYS A 394 -13.97 -29.95 30.44
C LYS A 394 -14.00 -29.50 28.98
N VAL A 395 -13.08 -28.64 28.55
CA VAL A 395 -12.96 -28.23 27.14
C VAL A 395 -11.79 -28.94 26.51
N LYS A 396 -12.07 -29.78 25.50
CA LYS A 396 -11.06 -30.46 24.67
C LYS A 396 -10.96 -29.78 23.34
N VAL A 397 -9.73 -29.62 22.85
CA VAL A 397 -9.47 -28.97 21.55
C VAL A 397 -8.74 -29.95 20.64
N ASN A 398 -9.39 -30.35 19.56
CA ASN A 398 -8.80 -31.20 18.54
C ASN A 398 -8.29 -30.32 17.39
N ILE A 399 -7.04 -30.51 17.00
CA ILE A 399 -6.43 -29.83 15.85
C ILE A 399 -6.30 -30.86 14.72
N TYR A 400 -6.94 -30.55 13.61
CA TYR A 400 -6.84 -31.30 12.37
C TYR A 400 -5.94 -30.55 11.42
N ALA A 401 -4.72 -31.02 11.25
CA ALA A 401 -3.79 -30.50 10.27
C ALA A 401 -4.07 -31.14 8.90
N ALA A 402 -3.80 -30.43 7.83
CA ALA A 402 -3.86 -30.99 6.48
C ALA A 402 -2.63 -31.91 6.26
N ASP A 403 -2.86 -33.09 5.73
CA ASP A 403 -1.81 -34.04 5.30
C ASP A 403 -1.03 -33.51 4.08
#